data_1e3e536afbc76e296990af47942d4395
#
_entry.id   1e3e536afbc76e296990af47942d4395
#
_cell.length_a   1.000
_cell.length_b   1.000
_cell.length_c   1.000
_cell.angle_alpha   90.00
_cell.angle_beta   90.00
_cell.angle_gamma   90.00
#
_symmetry.space_group_name_H-M   'P 1'
#
loop_
_entity.id
_entity.type
_entity.pdbx_description
1 polymer ?
#
loop_
_entity_poly.entity_id
_entity_poly.type
_entity_poly.pdbx_seq_one_letter_code
_entity_poly.pdbx_strand_id
1 'polypeptide(L)'
;VLACPDLDAAIDFYAALGFRRTYRQVRPNPYAVVVREDMEIHLCGIDGYDPQASVGSVIVVVPDAHALHASFVAGLREQRGRVPSAGIPRVLRPRRKQGTTTGFTVVDTGGNWLRFFGRAEIAADAQDERSDGLARVLEVAARQGDAHGDEARAIEVLDRGLGRPPGGAGRRPGPGAAVPRRAAGTHR
;
A
#
# COMPACT_ATOMS: atom_id res chain seq x y z
N VAL A 1 -2.96 11.56 7.60
CA VAL A 1 -4.38 11.91 7.80
C VAL A 1 -5.21 11.15 6.78
N LEU A 2 -6.29 10.50 7.22
CA LEU A 2 -7.21 9.73 6.39
C LEU A 2 -8.56 10.42 6.34
N ALA A 3 -9.11 10.61 5.15
CA ALA A 3 -10.42 11.21 4.95
C ALA A 3 -11.53 10.19 5.21
N CYS A 4 -12.67 10.64 5.74
CA CYS A 4 -13.88 9.83 5.89
C CYS A 4 -15.13 10.70 5.74
N PRO A 5 -16.27 10.15 5.28
CA PRO A 5 -17.52 10.89 5.19
C PRO A 5 -18.18 11.11 6.55
N ASP A 6 -17.99 10.18 7.48
CA ASP A 6 -18.55 10.20 8.83
C ASP A 6 -17.44 9.90 9.84
N LEU A 7 -17.10 10.91 10.64
CA LEU A 7 -16.01 10.82 11.62
C LEU A 7 -16.35 9.86 12.76
N ASP A 8 -17.60 9.84 13.23
CA ASP A 8 -17.98 8.99 14.35
C ASP A 8 -18.06 7.52 13.92
N ALA A 9 -18.58 7.24 12.73
CA ALA A 9 -18.53 5.89 12.15
C ALA A 9 -17.08 5.39 11.93
N ALA A 10 -16.15 6.30 11.58
CA ALA A 10 -14.74 5.97 11.47
C ALA A 10 -14.13 5.65 12.84
N ILE A 11 -14.36 6.48 13.86
CA ILE A 11 -13.91 6.25 15.24
C ILE A 11 -14.40 4.88 15.74
N ASP A 12 -15.68 4.57 15.55
CA ASP A 12 -16.29 3.29 15.98
C ASP A 12 -15.68 2.09 15.23
N PHE A 13 -15.35 2.26 13.96
CA PHE A 13 -14.65 1.22 13.21
C PHE A 13 -13.25 0.96 13.76
N TYR A 14 -12.47 2.01 13.99
CA TYR A 14 -11.13 1.86 14.57
C TYR A 14 -11.17 1.36 16.02
N ALA A 15 -12.20 1.72 16.81
CA ALA A 15 -12.41 1.16 18.14
C ALA A 15 -12.63 -0.37 18.08
N ALA A 16 -13.36 -0.87 17.09
CA ALA A 16 -13.55 -2.30 16.87
C ALA A 16 -12.24 -3.01 16.44
N LEU A 17 -11.26 -2.27 15.91
CA LEU A 17 -9.90 -2.77 15.65
C LEU A 17 -8.98 -2.64 16.88
N GLY A 18 -9.49 -2.18 18.02
CA GLY A 18 -8.74 -2.00 19.27
C GLY A 18 -7.97 -0.69 19.37
N PHE A 19 -8.26 0.31 18.53
CA PHE A 19 -7.74 1.66 18.70
C PHE A 19 -8.54 2.41 19.75
N ARG A 20 -7.86 3.25 20.51
CA ARG A 20 -8.45 4.18 21.47
C ARG A 20 -8.43 5.60 20.90
N ARG A 21 -9.55 6.29 20.92
CA ARG A 21 -9.61 7.71 20.56
C ARG A 21 -8.88 8.54 21.64
N THR A 22 -7.91 9.34 21.21
CA THR A 22 -7.14 10.27 22.07
C THR A 22 -7.54 11.71 21.88
N TYR A 23 -8.04 12.07 20.70
CA TYR A 23 -8.48 13.42 20.38
C TYR A 23 -9.74 13.41 19.53
N ARG A 24 -10.62 14.40 19.70
CA ARG A 24 -11.77 14.66 18.82
C ARG A 24 -12.07 16.15 18.80
N GLN A 25 -12.24 16.68 17.60
CA GLN A 25 -12.66 18.04 17.31
C GLN A 25 -13.86 18.00 16.36
N VAL A 26 -14.81 18.92 16.57
CA VAL A 26 -15.98 19.08 15.68
C VAL A 26 -15.82 20.31 14.80
N ARG A 27 -15.28 21.39 15.36
CA ARG A 27 -15.09 22.67 14.67
C ARG A 27 -13.65 23.16 14.83
N PRO A 28 -13.09 23.91 13.84
CA PRO A 28 -13.71 24.30 12.56
C PRO A 28 -13.90 23.13 11.59
N ASN A 29 -13.06 22.08 11.65
CA ASN A 29 -13.15 20.89 10.81
C ASN A 29 -13.30 19.64 11.68
N PRO A 30 -14.19 18.69 11.34
CA PRO A 30 -14.29 17.42 12.04
C PRO A 30 -12.96 16.66 11.95
N TYR A 31 -12.41 16.30 13.12
CA TYR A 31 -11.09 15.67 13.19
C TYR A 31 -10.97 14.80 14.43
N ALA A 32 -10.28 13.67 14.30
CA ALA A 32 -9.99 12.80 15.43
C ALA A 32 -8.62 12.13 15.29
N VAL A 33 -8.08 11.72 16.45
CA VAL A 33 -6.88 10.89 16.53
C VAL A 33 -7.23 9.61 17.26
N VAL A 34 -6.85 8.48 16.67
CA VAL A 34 -6.99 7.16 17.26
C VAL A 34 -5.61 6.51 17.37
N VAL A 35 -5.36 5.84 18.49
CA VAL A 35 -4.04 5.27 18.83
C VAL A 35 -4.20 3.84 19.27
N ARG A 36 -3.32 2.96 18.80
CA ARG A 36 -3.13 1.61 19.27
C ARG A 36 -1.64 1.30 19.32
N GLU A 37 -1.13 0.98 20.51
CA GLU A 37 0.32 0.80 20.73
C GLU A 37 1.10 2.01 20.24
N ASP A 38 2.03 1.84 19.29
CA ASP A 38 2.82 2.88 18.64
C ASP A 38 2.20 3.41 17.32
N MET A 39 1.01 2.91 16.94
CA MET A 39 0.28 3.37 15.76
C MET A 39 -0.64 4.54 16.11
N GLU A 40 -0.44 5.67 15.46
CA GLU A 40 -1.31 6.83 15.54
C GLU A 40 -1.93 7.13 14.17
N ILE A 41 -3.26 7.20 14.11
CA ILE A 41 -4.01 7.47 12.89
C ILE A 41 -4.86 8.72 13.11
N HIS A 42 -4.71 9.65 12.19
CA HIS A 42 -5.46 10.89 12.14
C HIS A 42 -6.60 10.78 11.15
N LEU A 43 -7.82 11.12 11.57
CA LEU A 43 -9.04 11.05 10.77
C LEU A 43 -9.56 12.45 10.52
N CYS A 44 -9.98 12.74 9.30
CA CYS A 44 -10.60 14.02 8.91
C CYS A 44 -11.97 13.73 8.28
N GLY A 45 -13.02 14.27 8.90
CA GLY A 45 -14.37 14.22 8.37
C GLY A 45 -14.54 15.24 7.24
N ILE A 46 -15.00 14.81 6.07
CA ILE A 46 -15.23 15.66 4.90
C ILE A 46 -16.65 15.42 4.40
N ASP A 47 -17.48 16.44 4.47
CA ASP A 47 -18.85 16.37 3.98
C ASP A 47 -18.88 16.07 2.48
N GLY A 48 -19.73 15.12 2.08
CA GLY A 48 -19.86 14.72 0.68
C GLY A 48 -18.70 13.87 0.14
N TYR A 49 -17.75 13.45 1.00
CA TYR A 49 -16.66 12.57 0.60
C TYR A 49 -17.19 11.20 0.14
N ASP A 50 -16.75 10.76 -1.04
CA ASP A 50 -17.07 9.44 -1.58
C ASP A 50 -15.98 8.42 -1.25
N PRO A 51 -16.24 7.44 -0.37
CA PRO A 51 -15.27 6.40 -0.04
C PRO A 51 -14.88 5.50 -1.22
N GLN A 52 -15.72 5.39 -2.27
CA GLN A 52 -15.41 4.61 -3.47
C GLN A 52 -14.34 5.29 -4.33
N ALA A 53 -14.26 6.60 -4.25
CA ALA A 53 -13.25 7.42 -4.97
C ALA A 53 -11.96 7.62 -4.15
N SER A 54 -11.82 6.96 -2.99
CA SER A 54 -10.63 7.12 -2.13
C SER A 54 -9.37 6.65 -2.83
N VAL A 55 -8.34 7.49 -2.81
CA VAL A 55 -6.96 7.18 -3.20
C VAL A 55 -6.03 7.02 -2.00
N GLY A 56 -6.59 7.09 -0.78
CA GLY A 56 -5.84 6.99 0.47
C GLY A 56 -5.21 5.61 0.63
N SER A 57 -3.89 5.55 0.77
CA SER A 57 -3.15 4.31 0.98
C SER A 57 -2.01 4.52 1.97
N VAL A 58 -1.91 3.61 2.94
CA VAL A 58 -0.89 3.63 4.00
C VAL A 58 -0.25 2.24 4.10
N ILE A 59 1.07 2.21 4.23
CA ILE A 59 1.81 0.99 4.57
C ILE A 59 2.22 1.10 6.04
N VAL A 60 1.90 0.06 6.81
CA VAL A 60 2.24 -0.05 8.23
C VAL A 60 3.08 -1.31 8.43
N VAL A 61 4.29 -1.12 8.98
CA VAL A 61 5.17 -2.23 9.33
C VAL A 61 5.02 -2.52 10.83
N VAL A 62 4.60 -3.75 11.14
CA VAL A 62 4.33 -4.19 12.51
C VAL A 62 5.24 -5.36 12.90
N PRO A 63 5.44 -5.63 14.19
CA PRO A 63 6.22 -6.79 14.61
C PRO A 63 5.66 -8.11 14.05
N ASP A 64 4.36 -8.33 14.16
CA ASP A 64 3.66 -9.54 13.71
C ASP A 64 2.31 -9.17 13.07
N ALA A 65 2.23 -9.26 11.74
CA ALA A 65 1.03 -8.96 10.98
C ALA A 65 -0.08 -10.02 11.19
N HIS A 66 0.27 -11.28 11.47
CA HIS A 66 -0.70 -12.34 11.71
C HIS A 66 -1.39 -12.16 13.07
N ALA A 67 -0.64 -11.88 14.13
CA ALA A 67 -1.18 -11.61 15.45
C ALA A 67 -2.07 -10.35 15.42
N LEU A 68 -1.65 -9.29 14.72
CA LEU A 68 -2.45 -8.08 14.56
C LEU A 68 -3.75 -8.35 13.80
N HIS A 69 -3.70 -9.11 12.69
CA HIS A 69 -4.90 -9.50 11.95
C HIS A 69 -5.87 -10.31 12.82
N ALA A 70 -5.38 -11.29 13.58
CA ALA A 70 -6.19 -12.08 14.50
C ALA A 70 -6.90 -11.20 15.54
N SER A 71 -6.18 -10.23 16.10
CA SER A 71 -6.74 -9.26 17.04
C SER A 71 -7.83 -8.38 16.41
N PHE A 72 -7.64 -7.86 15.19
CA PHE A 72 -8.64 -7.11 14.46
C PHE A 72 -9.91 -7.93 14.19
N VAL A 73 -9.74 -9.18 13.77
CA VAL A 73 -10.84 -10.13 13.55
C VAL A 73 -11.62 -10.39 14.83
N ALA A 74 -10.95 -10.58 15.96
CA ALA A 74 -11.57 -10.80 17.26
C ALA A 74 -12.41 -9.59 17.69
N GLY A 75 -11.83 -8.38 17.66
CA GLY A 75 -12.56 -7.17 18.05
C GLY A 75 -13.75 -6.84 17.15
N LEU A 76 -13.64 -7.06 15.83
CA LEU A 76 -14.76 -6.88 14.91
C LEU A 76 -15.89 -7.90 15.19
N ARG A 77 -15.57 -9.16 15.50
CA ARG A 77 -16.57 -10.17 15.88
C ARG A 77 -17.28 -9.81 17.18
N GLU A 78 -16.51 -9.36 18.17
CA GLU A 78 -17.04 -8.97 19.46
C GLU A 78 -18.00 -7.77 19.35
N GLN A 79 -17.58 -6.71 18.66
CA GLN A 79 -18.35 -5.47 18.60
C GLN A 79 -19.43 -5.44 17.51
N ARG A 80 -19.22 -6.17 16.40
CA ARG A 80 -20.11 -6.12 15.22
C ARG A 80 -20.71 -7.47 14.84
N GLY A 81 -20.44 -8.53 15.59
CA GLY A 81 -20.92 -9.89 15.32
C GLY A 81 -20.29 -10.55 14.08
N ARG A 82 -19.61 -9.81 13.23
CA ARG A 82 -19.01 -10.30 11.97
C ARG A 82 -17.80 -9.51 11.54
N VAL A 83 -16.97 -10.14 10.69
CA VAL A 83 -15.84 -9.48 10.01
C VAL A 83 -16.27 -9.17 8.57
N PRO A 84 -16.37 -7.91 8.17
CA PRO A 84 -16.68 -7.56 6.79
C PRO A 84 -15.51 -7.95 5.88
N SER A 85 -15.78 -8.72 4.82
CA SER A 85 -14.79 -9.18 3.84
C SER A 85 -14.98 -8.58 2.45
N ALA A 86 -16.08 -7.86 2.23
CA ALA A 86 -16.42 -7.18 0.99
C ALA A 86 -17.04 -5.81 1.28
N GLY A 87 -17.03 -4.92 0.28
CA GLY A 87 -17.53 -3.56 0.42
C GLY A 87 -16.58 -2.64 1.20
N ILE A 88 -17.11 -1.55 1.73
CA ILE A 88 -16.43 -0.57 2.60
C ILE A 88 -17.24 -0.47 3.90
N PRO A 89 -16.62 -0.66 5.09
CA PRO A 89 -15.26 -1.12 5.32
C PRO A 89 -15.11 -2.64 5.14
N ARG A 90 -13.85 -3.13 5.01
CA ARG A 90 -13.54 -4.56 4.97
C ARG A 90 -12.14 -4.88 5.51
N VAL A 91 -11.96 -6.12 5.95
CA VAL A 91 -10.65 -6.69 6.34
C VAL A 91 -10.38 -7.89 5.46
N LEU A 92 -9.29 -7.82 4.70
CA LEU A 92 -8.86 -8.90 3.83
C LEU A 92 -7.99 -9.89 4.61
N ARG A 93 -8.08 -11.17 4.25
CA ARG A 93 -7.27 -12.22 4.87
C ARG A 93 -5.79 -12.05 4.48
N PRO A 94 -4.85 -12.38 5.38
CA PRO A 94 -3.45 -12.49 5.03
C PRO A 94 -3.28 -13.44 3.85
N ARG A 95 -2.52 -13.02 2.85
CA ARG A 95 -2.20 -13.85 1.68
C ARG A 95 -0.69 -13.99 1.61
N ARG A 96 -0.24 -15.25 1.54
CA ARG A 96 1.12 -15.56 1.15
C ARG A 96 1.14 -15.74 -0.37
N LYS A 97 1.82 -14.86 -1.07
CA LYS A 97 2.16 -15.05 -2.49
C LYS A 97 3.60 -15.54 -2.53
N GLN A 98 3.91 -16.52 -3.39
CA GLN A 98 5.26 -17.08 -3.51
C GLN A 98 6.24 -15.94 -3.82
N GLY A 99 7.27 -15.77 -2.98
CA GLY A 99 8.26 -14.69 -3.11
C GLY A 99 7.80 -13.30 -2.66
N THR A 100 6.79 -13.18 -1.78
CA THR A 100 6.34 -11.88 -1.25
C THR A 100 6.04 -11.94 0.24
N THR A 101 6.29 -10.81 0.91
CA THR A 101 6.00 -10.57 2.32
C THR A 101 4.55 -10.89 2.65
N THR A 102 4.33 -11.65 3.70
CA THR A 102 2.98 -11.93 4.21
C THR A 102 2.42 -10.68 4.86
N GLY A 103 1.28 -10.23 4.40
CA GLY A 103 0.59 -9.06 4.94
C GLY A 103 -0.91 -9.16 4.76
N PHE A 104 -1.65 -8.23 5.36
CA PHE A 104 -3.10 -8.09 5.17
C PHE A 104 -3.47 -6.64 4.94
N THR A 105 -4.69 -6.43 4.45
CA THR A 105 -5.21 -5.09 4.15
C THR A 105 -6.51 -4.86 4.90
N VAL A 106 -6.64 -3.67 5.44
CA VAL A 106 -7.90 -3.10 5.93
C VAL A 106 -8.30 -1.98 5.00
N VAL A 107 -9.54 -1.98 4.53
CA VAL A 107 -10.15 -0.81 3.91
C VAL A 107 -11.08 -0.22 4.94
N ASP A 108 -10.83 1.01 5.36
CA ASP A 108 -11.60 1.67 6.41
C ASP A 108 -12.93 2.25 5.90
N THR A 109 -13.68 2.95 6.75
CA THR A 109 -14.96 3.57 6.40
C THR A 109 -14.85 4.70 5.39
N GLY A 110 -13.66 5.30 5.26
CA GLY A 110 -13.35 6.29 4.24
C GLY A 110 -12.85 5.70 2.92
N GLY A 111 -12.80 4.37 2.80
CA GLY A 111 -12.25 3.71 1.62
C GLY A 111 -10.72 3.72 1.57
N ASN A 112 -10.04 4.16 2.63
CA ASN A 112 -8.60 4.20 2.68
C ASN A 112 -8.01 2.80 2.88
N TRP A 113 -6.92 2.50 2.18
CA TRP A 113 -6.26 1.21 2.20
C TRP A 113 -5.10 1.20 3.19
N LEU A 114 -5.24 0.49 4.31
CA LEU A 114 -4.17 0.28 5.28
C LEU A 114 -3.59 -1.10 5.06
N ARG A 115 -2.33 -1.16 4.64
CA ARG A 115 -1.61 -2.41 4.35
C ARG A 115 -0.61 -2.68 5.45
N PHE A 116 -0.80 -3.79 6.15
CA PHE A 116 0.02 -4.21 7.29
C PHE A 116 0.96 -5.32 6.89
N PHE A 117 2.25 -5.14 7.16
CA PHE A 117 3.30 -6.12 6.88
C PHE A 117 4.10 -6.43 8.15
N GLY A 118 4.52 -7.68 8.31
CA GLY A 118 5.39 -8.08 9.40
C GLY A 118 6.84 -7.65 9.15
N ARG A 119 7.52 -7.19 10.18
CA ARG A 119 8.92 -6.74 10.09
C ARG A 119 9.88 -7.88 9.71
N ALA A 120 9.65 -9.07 10.27
CA ALA A 120 10.49 -10.23 10.01
C ALA A 120 10.37 -10.70 8.55
N GLU A 121 9.15 -10.65 7.99
CA GLU A 121 8.89 -11.04 6.62
C GLU A 121 9.53 -10.06 5.62
N ILE A 122 9.46 -8.75 5.89
CA ILE A 122 10.13 -7.73 5.07
C ILE A 122 11.65 -7.93 5.09
N ALA A 123 12.23 -8.23 6.26
CA ALA A 123 13.66 -8.48 6.39
C ALA A 123 14.12 -9.74 5.65
N ALA A 124 13.30 -10.81 5.67
CA ALA A 124 13.59 -12.04 4.94
C ALA A 124 13.56 -11.84 3.42
N ASP A 125 12.56 -11.11 2.90
CA ASP A 125 12.47 -10.78 1.47
C ASP A 125 13.65 -9.89 1.02
N ALA A 126 14.11 -8.97 1.87
CA ALA A 126 15.26 -8.10 1.58
C ALA A 126 16.60 -8.86 1.54
N GLN A 127 16.71 -9.99 2.24
CA GLN A 127 17.90 -10.85 2.22
C GLN A 127 17.98 -11.73 0.98
N ASP A 128 16.83 -12.15 0.44
CA ASP A 128 16.76 -13.00 -0.75
C ASP A 128 17.04 -12.22 -2.07
N GLU A 129 17.04 -10.88 -2.00
CA GLU A 129 17.23 -10.00 -3.15
C GLU A 129 18.27 -8.90 -2.92
N ARG A 130 19.45 -9.13 -3.47
CA ARG A 130 20.58 -8.21 -3.48
C ARG A 130 20.43 -6.99 -4.37
N SER A 131 19.28 -6.60 -4.81
CA SER A 131 19.05 -5.30 -5.50
C SER A 131 17.55 -5.03 -5.62
N ASP A 132 17.13 -3.80 -5.41
CA ASP A 132 15.81 -3.25 -5.69
C ASP A 132 14.72 -3.37 -4.60
N GLY A 133 15.07 -3.48 -3.32
CA GLY A 133 14.12 -3.66 -2.21
C GLY A 133 12.97 -2.63 -2.15
N LEU A 134 13.23 -1.35 -2.44
CA LEU A 134 12.21 -0.30 -2.42
C LEU A 134 11.31 -0.36 -3.66
N ALA A 135 11.90 -0.60 -4.84
CA ALA A 135 11.15 -0.75 -6.09
C ALA A 135 10.20 -1.95 -6.02
N ARG A 136 10.61 -3.04 -5.38
CA ARG A 136 9.78 -4.24 -5.22
C ARG A 136 8.69 -4.08 -4.17
N VAL A 137 8.93 -3.40 -3.05
CA VAL A 137 7.87 -3.06 -2.09
C VAL A 137 6.81 -2.17 -2.76
N LEU A 138 7.23 -1.22 -3.60
CA LEU A 138 6.32 -0.39 -4.40
C LEU A 138 5.58 -1.22 -5.46
N GLU A 139 6.27 -2.17 -6.12
CA GLU A 139 5.66 -3.08 -7.10
C GLU A 139 4.66 -4.05 -6.43
N VAL A 140 4.99 -4.62 -5.28
CA VAL A 140 4.09 -5.46 -4.48
C VAL A 140 2.89 -4.65 -3.97
N ALA A 141 3.11 -3.42 -3.51
CA ALA A 141 2.04 -2.53 -3.10
C ALA A 141 1.13 -2.16 -4.28
N ALA A 142 1.69 -1.94 -5.46
CA ALA A 142 0.94 -1.67 -6.68
C ALA A 142 0.13 -2.89 -7.15
N ARG A 143 0.74 -4.09 -7.19
CA ARG A 143 0.05 -5.35 -7.56
C ARG A 143 -1.08 -5.74 -6.60
N GLN A 144 -0.97 -5.37 -5.32
CA GLN A 144 -2.07 -5.55 -4.37
C GLN A 144 -3.17 -4.48 -4.52
N GLY A 145 -2.89 -3.38 -5.22
CA GLY A 145 -3.88 -2.41 -5.69
C GLY A 145 -4.86 -2.97 -6.72
N ASP A 146 -4.44 -4.02 -7.44
CA ASP A 146 -5.19 -4.65 -8.54
C ASP A 146 -6.45 -5.44 -8.12
N ALA A 147 -6.86 -5.37 -6.86
CA ALA A 147 -8.15 -5.93 -6.44
C ALA A 147 -9.36 -5.23 -7.11
N HIS A 148 -9.15 -4.20 -7.91
CA HIS A 148 -10.15 -3.53 -8.74
C HIS A 148 -10.11 -3.96 -10.22
N GLY A 149 -9.19 -4.85 -10.64
CA GLY A 149 -9.18 -5.43 -11.99
C GLY A 149 -8.67 -4.49 -13.10
N ASP A 150 -7.98 -3.40 -12.76
CA ASP A 150 -7.44 -2.46 -13.74
C ASP A 150 -5.90 -2.39 -13.68
N GLU A 151 -5.27 -3.53 -14.09
CA GLU A 151 -3.80 -3.68 -14.13
C GLU A 151 -3.12 -2.61 -15.00
N ALA A 152 -3.75 -2.23 -16.11
CA ALA A 152 -3.20 -1.26 -17.05
C ALA A 152 -3.04 0.13 -16.42
N ARG A 153 -3.98 0.53 -15.59
CA ARG A 153 -3.99 1.84 -14.94
C ARG A 153 -2.99 1.94 -13.80
N ALA A 154 -2.78 0.84 -13.06
CA ALA A 154 -1.76 0.77 -12.02
C ALA A 154 -0.34 0.87 -12.61
N ILE A 155 -0.09 0.22 -13.75
CA ILE A 155 1.17 0.29 -14.49
C ILE A 155 1.41 1.72 -15.01
N GLU A 156 0.40 2.37 -15.58
CA GLU A 156 0.51 3.73 -16.10
C GLU A 156 0.82 4.77 -15.01
N VAL A 157 0.26 4.61 -13.81
CA VAL A 157 0.54 5.48 -12.65
C VAL A 157 1.97 5.28 -12.14
N LEU A 158 2.48 4.04 -12.13
CA LEU A 158 3.84 3.73 -11.73
C LEU A 158 4.87 4.23 -12.75
N ASP A 159 4.65 4.04 -14.03
CA ASP A 159 5.55 4.52 -15.09
C ASP A 159 5.63 6.05 -15.08
N ARG A 160 4.52 6.73 -14.84
CA ARG A 160 4.47 8.19 -14.71
C ARG A 160 5.17 8.69 -13.44
N GLY A 161 5.02 7.96 -12.31
CA GLY A 161 5.66 8.30 -11.04
C GLY A 161 7.16 8.06 -11.01
N LEU A 162 7.66 7.12 -11.80
CA LEU A 162 9.08 6.76 -11.93
C LEU A 162 9.80 7.49 -13.08
N GLY A 163 9.12 8.39 -13.81
CA GLY A 163 9.70 9.16 -14.91
C GLY A 163 10.12 8.30 -16.12
N ARG A 164 9.57 7.10 -16.27
CA ARG A 164 9.85 6.20 -17.38
C ARG A 164 8.83 6.42 -18.49
N PRO A 165 9.27 6.74 -19.74
CA PRO A 165 8.34 6.92 -20.85
C PRO A 165 7.64 5.58 -21.16
N PRO A 166 6.32 5.58 -21.47
CA PRO A 166 5.59 4.38 -21.86
C PRO A 166 6.19 3.78 -23.14
N GLY A 167 6.59 2.51 -23.10
CA GLY A 167 6.85 1.71 -24.30
C GLY A 167 8.27 1.69 -24.84
N GLY A 168 9.31 1.74 -24.03
CA GLY A 168 10.68 1.46 -24.46
C GLY A 168 10.97 -0.04 -24.53
N ALA A 169 10.47 -0.74 -25.56
CA ALA A 169 10.96 -2.08 -25.89
C ALA A 169 12.45 -2.05 -26.13
N GLY A 170 13.22 -2.84 -25.36
CA GLY A 170 14.66 -2.93 -25.44
C GLY A 170 15.17 -3.21 -26.85
N ARG A 171 15.85 -2.22 -27.41
CA ARG A 171 16.64 -2.41 -28.61
C ARG A 171 17.87 -3.22 -28.25
N ARG A 172 17.88 -4.50 -28.63
CA ARG A 172 19.10 -5.32 -28.60
C ARG A 172 20.15 -4.65 -29.49
N PRO A 173 21.41 -4.51 -29.05
CA PRO A 173 22.48 -4.11 -29.95
C PRO A 173 22.74 -5.26 -30.93
N GLY A 174 22.57 -4.99 -32.22
CA GLY A 174 22.93 -5.92 -33.29
C GLY A 174 24.44 -6.08 -33.38
N PRO A 175 24.95 -7.24 -33.83
CA PRO A 175 26.37 -7.46 -34.04
C PRO A 175 26.79 -6.80 -35.35
N GLY A 176 27.85 -6.01 -35.32
CA GLY A 176 28.64 -5.67 -36.50
C GLY A 176 28.64 -4.20 -36.92
N ALA A 177 29.58 -3.45 -36.42
CA ALA A 177 30.16 -2.33 -37.15
C ALA A 177 31.70 -2.45 -37.07
N ALA A 178 32.27 -2.80 -38.19
CA ALA A 178 33.71 -2.95 -38.40
C ALA A 178 34.44 -1.62 -38.20
N VAL A 179 35.58 -1.68 -37.51
CA VAL A 179 36.52 -0.59 -37.32
C VAL A 179 37.29 -0.38 -38.64
N PRO A 180 37.39 0.81 -39.26
CA PRO A 180 38.26 1.05 -40.37
C PRO A 180 39.73 1.16 -39.88
N ARG A 181 40.59 0.32 -40.44
CA ARG A 181 42.06 0.39 -40.34
C ARG A 181 42.56 1.71 -40.92
N ARG A 182 43.27 2.49 -40.13
CA ARG A 182 44.09 3.62 -40.63
C ARG A 182 45.30 3.09 -41.35
N ALA A 183 45.42 3.48 -42.60
CA ALA A 183 46.60 3.25 -43.42
C ALA A 183 47.79 4.09 -42.92
N ALA A 184 48.96 3.48 -42.88
CA ALA A 184 50.21 4.11 -42.67
C ALA A 184 50.61 4.94 -43.89
N GLY A 185 50.80 6.23 -43.69
CA GLY A 185 51.43 7.11 -44.69
C GLY A 185 52.86 7.32 -44.36
N THR A 186 53.73 6.78 -45.21
CA THR A 186 55.14 7.13 -45.37
C THR A 186 55.31 8.53 -45.93
N HIS A 187 56.12 9.35 -45.29
CA HIS A 187 56.78 10.44 -45.99
C HIS A 187 58.23 10.69 -45.47
N ARG A 188 58.99 10.82 -46.38
CA ARG A 188 60.37 11.39 -46.47
C ARG A 188 60.51 12.69 -45.65
#